data_9c5fc348bb1f9f02766b52d7e77bdce1
#
_entry.id   9c5fc348bb1f9f02766b52d7e77bdce1
#
_cell.length_a   1.000
_cell.length_b   1.000
_cell.length_c   1.000
_cell.angle_alpha   90.00
_cell.angle_beta   90.00
_cell.angle_gamma   90.00
#
_symmetry.space_group_name_H-M   'P 1'
#
loop_
_entity.id
_entity.type
_entity.pdbx_description
1 polymer ?
#
loop_
_entity_poly.entity_id
_entity_poly.type
_entity_poly.pdbx_seq_one_letter_code
_entity_poly.pdbx_strand_id
1 'polypeptide(L)'
;LQLYKDYLDAAENCGMDMENPLILMPRDLVEKHDRVTAAWSAIQHQHRKAGAAAAYRKRLRALSKKYLFWTDDFLIRAPVDADEIVDEGEALKHCVGGYADRHMNGATTILFLRRRDKPHTSLATIEMNGNRIMQVHGYRNEMEKCDENPERMPARQLYAGILDQWLEWLKAGSKREKDGRPKLPKKRARRSAA
;
A
#
# COMPACT_ATOMS: atom_id res chain seq x y z
N LEU A 1 -23.99 6.26 -39.97
CA LEU A 1 -22.61 5.83 -40.27
C LEU A 1 -21.78 5.68 -38.99
N GLN A 2 -21.79 6.65 -38.05
CA GLN A 2 -21.00 6.60 -36.84
C GLN A 2 -21.39 5.41 -35.93
N LEU A 3 -22.66 5.24 -35.62
CA LEU A 3 -23.16 4.14 -34.79
C LEU A 3 -22.69 2.75 -35.27
N TYR A 4 -22.71 2.54 -36.60
CA TYR A 4 -22.27 1.27 -37.19
C TYR A 4 -20.77 1.06 -37.07
N LYS A 5 -19.98 2.12 -37.23
CA LYS A 5 -18.54 2.07 -37.03
C LYS A 5 -18.20 1.74 -35.56
N ASP A 6 -18.82 2.45 -34.62
CA ASP A 6 -18.63 2.23 -33.20
C ASP A 6 -19.02 0.81 -32.78
N TYR A 7 -20.07 0.25 -33.38
CA TYR A 7 -20.46 -1.14 -33.20
C TYR A 7 -19.36 -2.11 -33.67
N LEU A 8 -18.86 -1.94 -34.90
CA LEU A 8 -17.83 -2.83 -35.44
C LEU A 8 -16.54 -2.75 -34.65
N ASP A 9 -16.11 -1.55 -34.32
CA ASP A 9 -14.89 -1.34 -33.47
C ASP A 9 -15.04 -2.05 -32.10
N ALA A 10 -16.21 -1.94 -31.49
CA ALA A 10 -16.47 -2.63 -30.22
C ALA A 10 -16.57 -4.16 -30.39
N ALA A 11 -17.15 -4.65 -31.45
CA ALA A 11 -17.29 -6.08 -31.75
C ALA A 11 -15.92 -6.73 -31.97
N GLU A 12 -15.05 -6.11 -32.76
CA GLU A 12 -13.66 -6.54 -32.97
C GLU A 12 -12.88 -6.60 -31.66
N ASN A 13 -12.98 -5.55 -30.86
CA ASN A 13 -12.30 -5.48 -29.55
C ASN A 13 -12.87 -6.49 -28.53
N CYS A 14 -14.09 -6.95 -28.69
CA CYS A 14 -14.68 -8.06 -27.93
C CYS A 14 -14.26 -9.44 -28.46
N GLY A 15 -13.46 -9.52 -29.53
CA GLY A 15 -13.03 -10.78 -30.15
C GLY A 15 -14.13 -11.50 -30.91
N MET A 16 -15.15 -10.76 -31.40
CA MET A 16 -16.21 -11.35 -32.24
C MET A 16 -15.66 -11.70 -33.62
N ASP A 17 -16.25 -12.74 -34.25
CA ASP A 17 -15.87 -13.18 -35.58
C ASP A 17 -16.34 -12.15 -36.64
N MET A 18 -15.41 -11.34 -37.12
CA MET A 18 -15.66 -10.27 -38.09
C MET A 18 -15.87 -10.79 -39.52
N GLU A 19 -15.78 -12.10 -39.77
CA GLU A 19 -16.16 -12.71 -41.05
C GLU A 19 -17.60 -13.19 -41.02
N ASN A 20 -18.23 -13.22 -39.86
CA ASN A 20 -19.63 -13.68 -39.71
C ASN A 20 -20.63 -12.61 -40.19
N PRO A 21 -21.47 -12.90 -41.23
CA PRO A 21 -22.44 -11.93 -41.77
C PRO A 21 -23.44 -11.43 -40.70
N LEU A 22 -23.76 -12.22 -39.68
CA LEU A 22 -24.69 -11.82 -38.62
C LEU A 22 -24.07 -10.78 -37.68
N ILE A 23 -22.74 -10.71 -37.60
CA ILE A 23 -22.00 -9.67 -36.88
C ILE A 23 -21.87 -8.43 -37.76
N LEU A 24 -21.52 -8.63 -39.06
CA LEU A 24 -21.36 -7.49 -39.97
C LEU A 24 -22.70 -6.79 -40.30
N MET A 25 -23.82 -7.53 -40.35
CA MET A 25 -25.16 -6.99 -40.70
C MET A 25 -26.18 -7.36 -39.62
N PRO A 26 -26.12 -6.77 -38.43
CA PRO A 26 -27.09 -7.06 -37.38
C PRO A 26 -28.48 -6.56 -37.78
N ARG A 27 -29.52 -7.35 -37.46
CA ARG A 27 -30.91 -6.98 -37.74
C ARG A 27 -31.36 -5.73 -36.97
N ASP A 28 -30.91 -5.60 -35.72
CA ASP A 28 -31.13 -4.42 -34.89
C ASP A 28 -29.75 -3.85 -34.47
N LEU A 29 -29.33 -2.83 -35.22
CA LEU A 29 -28.03 -2.21 -35.01
C LEU A 29 -27.98 -1.48 -33.67
N VAL A 30 -29.04 -0.85 -33.20
CA VAL A 30 -29.05 -0.07 -31.96
C VAL A 30 -28.90 -1.00 -30.76
N GLU A 31 -29.74 -2.03 -30.67
CA GLU A 31 -29.66 -3.04 -29.61
C GLU A 31 -28.27 -3.71 -29.56
N LYS A 32 -27.76 -4.09 -30.73
CA LYS A 32 -26.45 -4.76 -30.82
C LYS A 32 -25.29 -3.82 -30.46
N HIS A 33 -25.33 -2.56 -30.88
CA HIS A 33 -24.38 -1.55 -30.52
C HIS A 33 -24.34 -1.39 -29.00
N ASP A 34 -25.47 -1.16 -28.33
CA ASP A 34 -25.54 -0.94 -26.89
C ASP A 34 -25.05 -2.16 -26.11
N ARG A 35 -25.39 -3.36 -26.54
CA ARG A 35 -24.95 -4.61 -25.93
C ARG A 35 -23.44 -4.82 -26.05
N VAL A 36 -22.86 -4.61 -27.22
CA VAL A 36 -21.43 -4.86 -27.50
C VAL A 36 -20.55 -3.78 -26.86
N THR A 37 -20.99 -2.51 -26.90
CA THR A 37 -20.27 -1.43 -26.22
C THR A 37 -20.28 -1.58 -24.70
N ALA A 38 -21.37 -2.05 -24.11
CA ALA A 38 -21.42 -2.39 -22.68
C ALA A 38 -20.45 -3.53 -22.34
N ALA A 39 -20.40 -4.59 -23.16
CA ALA A 39 -19.45 -5.70 -22.97
C ALA A 39 -18.00 -5.23 -23.07
N TRP A 40 -17.66 -4.41 -24.07
CA TRP A 40 -16.33 -3.83 -24.22
C TRP A 40 -15.93 -2.95 -23.03
N SER A 41 -16.85 -2.10 -22.56
CA SER A 41 -16.64 -1.28 -21.37
C SER A 41 -16.33 -2.11 -20.11
N ALA A 42 -17.01 -3.25 -19.94
CA ALA A 42 -16.77 -4.18 -18.84
C ALA A 42 -15.38 -4.81 -18.92
N ILE A 43 -14.95 -5.25 -20.11
CA ILE A 43 -13.60 -5.79 -20.36
C ILE A 43 -12.54 -4.74 -20.04
N GLN A 44 -12.69 -3.51 -20.52
CA GLN A 44 -11.77 -2.41 -20.22
C GLN A 44 -11.69 -2.11 -18.73
N HIS A 45 -12.82 -2.13 -18.02
CA HIS A 45 -12.84 -1.92 -16.58
C HIS A 45 -12.06 -3.02 -15.84
N GLN A 46 -12.24 -4.28 -16.22
CA GLN A 46 -11.48 -5.40 -15.64
C GLN A 46 -9.98 -5.27 -15.90
N HIS A 47 -9.57 -4.90 -17.12
CA HIS A 47 -8.15 -4.70 -17.45
C HIS A 47 -7.52 -3.55 -16.65
N ARG A 48 -8.23 -2.42 -16.48
CA ARG A 48 -7.75 -1.32 -15.64
C ARG A 48 -7.60 -1.74 -14.19
N LYS A 49 -8.57 -2.47 -13.64
CA LYS A 49 -8.53 -2.99 -12.27
C LYS A 49 -7.36 -3.97 -12.06
N ALA A 50 -7.16 -4.89 -13.01
CA ALA A 50 -6.04 -5.85 -12.97
C ALA A 50 -4.68 -5.14 -13.08
N GLY A 51 -4.55 -4.14 -13.95
CA GLY A 51 -3.35 -3.32 -14.10
C GLY A 51 -3.01 -2.54 -12.83
N ALA A 52 -4.00 -1.91 -12.21
CA ALA A 52 -3.86 -1.22 -10.94
C ALA A 52 -3.40 -2.17 -9.82
N ALA A 53 -3.98 -3.36 -9.74
CA ALA A 53 -3.59 -4.38 -8.76
C ALA A 53 -2.16 -4.89 -8.99
N ALA A 54 -1.72 -5.06 -10.25
CA ALA A 54 -0.36 -5.44 -10.57
C ALA A 54 0.66 -4.35 -10.20
N ALA A 55 0.35 -3.09 -10.50
CA ALA A 55 1.16 -1.94 -10.13
C ALA A 55 1.29 -1.82 -8.60
N TYR A 56 0.18 -2.01 -7.88
CA TYR A 56 0.18 -2.00 -6.43
C TYR A 56 1.03 -3.13 -5.84
N ARG A 57 0.91 -4.37 -6.33
CA ARG A 57 1.79 -5.48 -5.89
C ARG A 57 3.28 -5.19 -6.12
N LYS A 58 3.64 -4.58 -7.27
CA LYS A 58 5.01 -4.14 -7.54
C LYS A 58 5.46 -3.09 -6.53
N ARG A 59 4.60 -2.12 -6.22
CA ARG A 59 4.85 -1.10 -5.20
C ARG A 59 5.07 -1.71 -3.82
N LEU A 60 4.20 -2.62 -3.36
CA LEU A 60 4.33 -3.29 -2.06
C LEU A 60 5.67 -4.02 -1.92
N ARG A 61 6.12 -4.74 -2.97
CA ARG A 61 7.44 -5.38 -2.96
C ARG A 61 8.58 -4.37 -2.82
N ALA A 62 8.48 -3.22 -3.48
CA ALA A 62 9.47 -2.15 -3.36
C ALA A 62 9.48 -1.53 -1.97
N LEU A 63 8.30 -1.29 -1.37
CA LEU A 63 8.16 -0.77 -0.01
C LEU A 63 8.73 -1.76 1.01
N SER A 64 8.38 -3.06 0.89
CA SER A 64 8.93 -4.10 1.76
C SER A 64 10.44 -4.17 1.68
N LYS A 65 11.03 -4.13 0.46
CA LYS A 65 12.48 -4.10 0.29
C LYS A 65 13.13 -2.88 0.95
N LYS A 66 12.49 -1.70 0.82
CA LYS A 66 13.03 -0.43 1.30
C LYS A 66 12.91 -0.26 2.81
N TYR A 67 11.75 -0.58 3.37
CA TYR A 67 11.39 -0.17 4.74
C TYR A 67 11.38 -1.30 5.77
N LEU A 68 11.41 -2.57 5.36
CA LEU A 68 11.42 -3.69 6.29
C LEU A 68 12.64 -3.60 7.21
N PHE A 69 12.39 -3.47 8.51
CA PHE A 69 13.41 -3.34 9.53
C PHE A 69 12.98 -4.10 10.79
N TRP A 70 13.91 -4.71 11.47
CA TRP A 70 13.61 -5.39 12.73
C TRP A 70 14.79 -5.34 13.70
N THR A 71 14.47 -5.40 14.97
CA THR A 71 15.35 -5.65 16.10
C THR A 71 14.92 -6.94 16.79
N ASP A 72 15.44 -7.23 17.98
CA ASP A 72 14.98 -8.39 18.74
C ASP A 72 13.54 -8.21 19.23
N ASP A 73 13.09 -6.97 19.52
CA ASP A 73 11.78 -6.67 20.09
C ASP A 73 10.74 -6.21 19.05
N PHE A 74 11.17 -5.51 18.01
CA PHE A 74 10.26 -4.77 17.11
C PHE A 74 10.47 -5.10 15.63
N LEU A 75 9.40 -4.91 14.88
CA LEU A 75 9.33 -5.06 13.44
C LEU A 75 8.64 -3.85 12.83
N ILE A 76 9.27 -3.21 11.82
CA ILE A 76 8.64 -2.21 10.95
C ILE A 76 8.50 -2.82 9.56
N ARG A 77 7.29 -2.82 9.02
CA ARG A 77 6.99 -3.43 7.71
C ARG A 77 5.93 -2.66 6.93
N ALA A 78 5.90 -2.87 5.62
CA ALA A 78 4.78 -2.46 4.79
C ALA A 78 3.57 -3.40 5.02
N PRO A 79 2.33 -2.93 4.72
CA PRO A 79 1.16 -3.81 4.63
C PRO A 79 1.37 -4.87 3.53
N VAL A 80 0.68 -5.99 3.63
CA VAL A 80 0.70 -7.04 2.61
C VAL A 80 -0.27 -6.73 1.46
N ASP A 81 -1.36 -6.02 1.77
CA ASP A 81 -2.36 -5.54 0.82
C ASP A 81 -3.04 -4.25 1.34
N ALA A 82 -4.07 -3.79 0.64
CA ALA A 82 -4.83 -2.60 1.01
C ALA A 82 -5.79 -2.85 2.17
N ASP A 83 -6.32 -4.07 2.25
CA ASP A 83 -7.31 -4.45 3.26
C ASP A 83 -6.66 -4.45 4.65
N GLU A 84 -5.38 -4.84 4.75
CA GLU A 84 -4.64 -4.76 6.00
C GLU A 84 -4.51 -3.34 6.56
N ILE A 85 -4.59 -2.29 5.72
CA ILE A 85 -4.62 -0.89 6.19
C ILE A 85 -5.99 -0.56 6.81
N VAL A 86 -7.06 -1.12 6.27
CA VAL A 86 -8.41 -0.98 6.82
C VAL A 86 -8.49 -1.69 8.17
N ASP A 87 -8.04 -2.94 8.23
CA ASP A 87 -7.98 -3.75 9.46
C ASP A 87 -7.16 -3.07 10.55
N GLU A 88 -6.03 -2.43 10.17
CA GLU A 88 -5.21 -1.64 11.10
C GLU A 88 -5.99 -0.47 11.72
N GLY A 89 -6.77 0.25 10.89
CA GLY A 89 -7.64 1.33 11.37
C GLY A 89 -8.70 0.84 12.35
N GLU A 90 -9.29 -0.32 12.08
CA GLU A 90 -10.26 -0.95 12.98
C GLU A 90 -9.61 -1.43 14.29
N ALA A 91 -8.46 -2.07 14.22
CA ALA A 91 -7.73 -2.57 15.38
C ALA A 91 -7.27 -1.44 16.30
N LEU A 92 -6.71 -0.37 15.74
CA LEU A 92 -6.19 0.78 16.49
C LEU A 92 -7.24 1.88 16.73
N LYS A 93 -8.48 1.72 16.23
CA LYS A 93 -9.57 2.69 16.40
C LYS A 93 -9.19 4.10 15.93
N HIS A 94 -8.54 4.22 14.77
CA HIS A 94 -8.20 5.49 14.16
C HIS A 94 -8.38 5.49 12.63
N CYS A 95 -8.27 6.66 11.97
CA CYS A 95 -8.73 6.88 10.61
C CYS A 95 -7.80 6.34 9.50
N VAL A 96 -6.76 5.54 9.80
CA VAL A 96 -5.80 5.07 8.77
C VAL A 96 -6.45 4.22 7.68
N GLY A 97 -7.55 3.54 7.96
CA GLY A 97 -8.30 2.78 6.95
C GLY A 97 -8.67 3.61 5.72
N GLY A 98 -9.00 4.90 5.92
CA GLY A 98 -9.26 5.84 4.83
C GLY A 98 -8.03 6.22 3.98
N TYR A 99 -6.83 5.77 4.36
CA TYR A 99 -5.59 6.03 3.61
C TYR A 99 -5.24 4.91 2.62
N ALA A 100 -6.00 3.82 2.58
CA ALA A 100 -5.72 2.67 1.72
C ALA A 100 -5.53 3.06 0.24
N ASP A 101 -6.47 3.83 -0.33
CA ASP A 101 -6.37 4.31 -1.72
C ASP A 101 -5.16 5.23 -1.95
N ARG A 102 -4.88 6.13 -1.00
CA ARG A 102 -3.72 7.02 -1.06
C ARG A 102 -2.41 6.25 -0.98
N HIS A 103 -2.38 5.18 -0.20
CA HIS A 103 -1.24 4.27 -0.13
C HIS A 103 -1.09 3.48 -1.43
N MET A 104 -2.18 2.94 -2.00
CA MET A 104 -2.15 2.18 -3.25
C MET A 104 -1.60 2.99 -4.43
N ASN A 105 -2.06 4.23 -4.58
CA ASN A 105 -1.66 5.11 -5.69
C ASN A 105 -0.34 5.86 -5.46
N GLY A 106 0.26 5.73 -4.28
CA GLY A 106 1.57 6.32 -3.96
C GLY A 106 1.53 7.73 -3.39
N ALA A 107 0.35 8.32 -3.14
CA ALA A 107 0.22 9.65 -2.55
C ALA A 107 0.71 9.70 -1.09
N THR A 108 0.70 8.56 -0.39
CA THR A 108 1.31 8.40 0.92
C THR A 108 1.94 7.01 1.06
N THR A 109 2.69 6.78 2.12
CA THR A 109 3.23 5.46 2.48
C THR A 109 2.88 5.15 3.92
N ILE A 110 2.06 4.13 4.10
CA ILE A 110 1.69 3.60 5.42
C ILE A 110 2.58 2.39 5.72
N LEU A 111 3.12 2.33 6.91
CA LEU A 111 3.90 1.22 7.45
C LEU A 111 3.38 0.89 8.84
N PHE A 112 3.62 -0.32 9.28
CA PHE A 112 3.20 -0.83 10.57
C PHE A 112 4.39 -1.07 11.49
N LEU A 113 4.28 -0.61 12.72
CA LEU A 113 5.14 -1.03 13.81
C LEU A 113 4.45 -2.19 14.54
N ARG A 114 5.19 -3.24 14.80
CA ARG A 114 4.75 -4.46 15.48
C ARG A 114 5.76 -4.87 16.53
N ARG A 115 5.31 -5.61 17.53
CA ARG A 115 6.25 -6.41 18.33
C ARG A 115 6.66 -7.63 17.51
N ARG A 116 7.92 -8.04 17.62
CA ARG A 116 8.44 -9.16 16.85
C ARG A 116 7.87 -10.51 17.30
N ASP A 117 7.58 -10.65 18.58
CA ASP A 117 6.89 -11.82 19.14
C ASP A 117 5.41 -11.89 18.83
N LYS A 118 4.79 -10.76 18.39
CA LYS A 118 3.39 -10.63 18.03
C LYS A 118 3.22 -9.86 16.70
N PRO A 119 3.72 -10.40 15.57
CA PRO A 119 3.83 -9.65 14.30
C PRO A 119 2.48 -9.33 13.64
N HIS A 120 1.41 -9.99 14.08
CA HIS A 120 0.05 -9.78 13.59
C HIS A 120 -0.78 -8.83 14.48
N THR A 121 -0.28 -8.46 15.65
CA THR A 121 -0.99 -7.54 16.56
C THR A 121 -0.60 -6.10 16.23
N SER A 122 -1.62 -5.26 16.01
CA SER A 122 -1.44 -3.83 15.73
C SER A 122 -0.85 -3.12 16.95
N LEU A 123 0.23 -2.36 16.75
CA LEU A 123 0.90 -1.62 17.80
C LEU A 123 0.90 -0.11 17.49
N ALA A 124 1.40 0.28 16.33
CA ALA A 124 1.30 1.64 15.82
C ALA A 124 1.42 1.68 14.31
N THR A 125 0.80 2.70 13.72
CA THR A 125 0.86 3.04 12.30
C THR A 125 1.85 4.18 12.10
N ILE A 126 2.68 4.09 11.05
CA ILE A 126 3.66 5.10 10.65
C ILE A 126 3.27 5.62 9.28
N GLU A 127 3.04 6.92 9.13
CA GLU A 127 2.91 7.57 7.82
C GLU A 127 4.25 8.18 7.41
N MET A 128 4.67 7.88 6.17
CA MET A 128 5.93 8.34 5.59
C MET A 128 5.71 9.18 4.35
N ASN A 129 6.54 10.19 4.20
CA ASN A 129 6.79 10.85 2.91
C ASN A 129 8.29 10.75 2.60
N GLY A 130 8.65 9.94 1.58
CA GLY A 130 10.04 9.57 1.34
C GLY A 130 10.67 8.88 2.55
N ASN A 131 11.73 9.45 3.11
CA ASN A 131 12.39 8.96 4.33
C ASN A 131 12.04 9.78 5.58
N ARG A 132 11.01 10.61 5.51
CA ARG A 132 10.53 11.44 6.62
C ARG A 132 9.27 10.84 7.21
N ILE A 133 9.26 10.61 8.52
CA ILE A 133 8.05 10.29 9.26
C ILE A 133 7.18 11.54 9.34
N MET A 134 5.93 11.44 8.87
CA MET A 134 4.93 12.49 8.96
C MET A 134 4.19 12.39 10.29
N GLN A 135 3.72 11.19 10.62
CA GLN A 135 3.04 10.91 11.89
C GLN A 135 3.24 9.46 12.33
N VAL A 136 3.05 9.21 13.61
CA VAL A 136 3.02 7.88 14.22
C VAL A 136 1.89 7.87 15.23
N HIS A 137 0.95 6.95 15.07
CA HIS A 137 -0.19 6.82 15.96
C HIS A 137 -0.42 5.37 16.38
N GLY A 138 -0.69 5.19 17.65
CA GLY A 138 -1.15 3.94 18.26
C GLY A 138 -2.67 3.95 18.48
N TYR A 139 -3.11 3.20 19.49
CA TYR A 139 -4.52 3.06 19.82
C TYR A 139 -5.20 4.40 20.07
N ARG A 140 -6.30 4.67 19.34
CA ARG A 140 -7.12 5.89 19.41
C ARG A 140 -6.32 7.20 19.34
N ASN A 141 -5.23 7.21 18.57
CA ASN A 141 -4.30 8.35 18.50
C ASN A 141 -3.84 8.82 19.89
N GLU A 142 -3.62 7.87 20.81
CA GLU A 142 -3.21 8.10 22.21
C GLU A 142 -4.25 8.88 23.06
N MET A 143 -5.50 8.96 22.62
CA MET A 143 -6.57 9.60 23.38
C MET A 143 -7.04 8.76 24.57
N GLU A 144 -6.85 7.44 24.50
CA GLU A 144 -7.22 6.51 25.57
C GLU A 144 -6.00 5.65 25.98
N LYS A 145 -6.05 5.17 27.22
CA LYS A 145 -5.06 4.24 27.75
C LYS A 145 -5.24 2.85 27.14
N CYS A 146 -4.16 2.16 26.91
CA CYS A 146 -4.12 0.73 26.60
C CYS A 146 -2.93 0.08 27.31
N ASP A 147 -2.87 -1.25 27.30
CA ASP A 147 -1.80 -1.99 27.98
C ASP A 147 -0.40 -1.60 27.51
N GLU A 148 -0.24 -1.34 26.22
CA GLU A 148 1.02 -0.93 25.61
C GLU A 148 1.36 0.54 25.87
N ASN A 149 0.37 1.37 26.25
CA ASN A 149 0.54 2.80 26.49
C ASN A 149 -0.38 3.32 27.61
N PRO A 150 -0.16 2.92 28.87
CA PRO A 150 -1.02 3.30 29.99
C PRO A 150 -0.96 4.79 30.33
N GLU A 151 0.07 5.49 29.90
CA GLU A 151 0.28 6.93 30.16
C GLU A 151 -0.19 7.82 29.00
N ARG A 152 -0.66 7.23 27.90
CA ARG A 152 -1.05 7.95 26.66
C ARG A 152 0.09 8.80 26.11
N MET A 153 1.29 8.31 26.20
CA MET A 153 2.46 8.99 25.60
C MET A 153 2.30 9.01 24.08
N PRO A 154 2.64 10.12 23.39
CA PRO A 154 2.64 10.12 21.93
C PRO A 154 3.44 8.95 21.36
N ALA A 155 2.87 8.15 20.46
CA ALA A 155 3.50 6.93 19.96
C ALA A 155 4.90 7.19 19.38
N ARG A 156 5.12 8.36 18.77
CA ARG A 156 6.44 8.78 18.31
C ARG A 156 7.48 8.88 19.44
N GLN A 157 7.09 9.27 20.63
CA GLN A 157 7.98 9.35 21.79
C GLN A 157 8.13 7.97 22.44
N LEU A 158 7.02 7.26 22.60
CA LEU A 158 7.02 5.91 23.19
C LEU A 158 7.94 4.95 22.43
N TYR A 159 7.94 5.03 21.11
CA TYR A 159 8.74 4.17 20.22
C TYR A 159 9.96 4.89 19.63
N ALA A 160 10.42 6.02 20.23
CA ALA A 160 11.53 6.81 19.70
C ALA A 160 12.79 5.95 19.45
N GLY A 161 13.14 5.07 20.38
CA GLY A 161 14.34 4.23 20.27
C GLY A 161 14.40 3.39 18.99
N ILE A 162 13.30 2.71 18.63
CA ILE A 162 13.24 1.89 17.41
C ILE A 162 13.09 2.77 16.16
N LEU A 163 12.32 3.84 16.21
CA LEU A 163 12.10 4.74 15.09
C LEU A 163 13.39 5.47 14.69
N ASP A 164 14.19 5.91 15.66
CA ASP A 164 15.48 6.58 15.42
C ASP A 164 16.51 5.61 14.82
N GLN A 165 16.62 4.39 15.35
CA GLN A 165 17.49 3.35 14.80
C GLN A 165 17.11 3.03 13.35
N TRP A 166 15.81 2.90 13.06
CA TRP A 166 15.32 2.65 11.73
C TRP A 166 15.61 3.81 10.76
N LEU A 167 15.39 5.07 11.17
CA LEU A 167 15.72 6.25 10.36
C LEU A 167 17.22 6.37 10.09
N GLU A 168 18.08 6.08 11.07
CA GLU A 168 19.54 6.04 10.88
C GLU A 168 19.94 4.95 9.86
N TRP A 169 19.31 3.77 9.96
CA TRP A 169 19.53 2.70 9.01
C TRP A 169 19.07 3.06 7.58
N LEU A 170 17.90 3.72 7.42
CA LEU A 170 17.43 4.22 6.13
C LEU A 170 18.40 5.25 5.53
N LYS A 171 18.89 6.20 6.34
CA LYS A 171 19.88 7.21 5.94
C LYS A 171 21.22 6.57 5.53
N ALA A 172 21.61 5.47 6.17
CA ALA A 172 22.82 4.72 5.85
C ALA A 172 22.69 3.81 4.61
N GLY A 173 21.58 3.88 3.88
CA GLY A 173 21.32 3.13 2.64
C GLY A 173 20.77 1.74 2.86
N SER A 174 20.11 1.49 3.97
CA SER A 174 19.35 0.25 4.28
C SER A 174 20.16 -1.04 4.11
N LYS A 175 21.43 -1.01 4.49
CA LYS A 175 22.35 -2.15 4.39
C LYS A 175 21.93 -3.29 5.32
N ARG A 176 22.20 -4.53 4.91
CA ARG A 176 21.90 -5.74 5.67
C ARG A 176 23.17 -6.57 5.89
N GLU A 177 23.19 -7.33 6.95
CA GLU A 177 24.18 -8.38 7.19
C GLU A 177 23.90 -9.60 6.29
N LYS A 178 24.81 -10.57 6.27
CA LYS A 178 24.67 -11.79 5.46
C LYS A 178 23.44 -12.64 5.84
N ASP A 179 23.04 -12.58 7.11
CA ASP A 179 21.84 -13.25 7.66
C ASP A 179 20.54 -12.47 7.44
N GLY A 180 20.59 -11.34 6.71
CA GLY A 180 19.47 -10.47 6.41
C GLY A 180 19.15 -9.43 7.47
N ARG A 181 19.79 -9.44 8.65
CA ARG A 181 19.57 -8.43 9.71
C ARG A 181 19.92 -7.03 9.22
N PRO A 182 19.16 -5.99 9.66
CA PRO A 182 19.53 -4.61 9.40
C PRO A 182 20.91 -4.30 9.99
N LYS A 183 21.82 -3.80 9.15
CA LYS A 183 23.16 -3.37 9.59
C LYS A 183 23.11 -1.94 10.06
N LEU A 184 23.08 -1.74 11.36
CA LEU A 184 23.08 -0.39 11.94
C LEU A 184 24.43 0.31 11.71
N PRO A 185 24.42 1.62 11.41
CA PRO A 185 25.64 2.40 11.33
C PRO A 185 26.35 2.43 12.70
N LYS A 186 27.66 2.31 12.71
CA LYS A 186 28.44 2.49 13.94
C LYS A 186 28.19 3.90 14.48
N LYS A 187 27.74 4.02 15.73
CA LYS A 187 27.64 5.32 16.40
C LYS A 187 29.03 5.99 16.36
N ARG A 188 29.13 7.14 15.70
CA ARG A 188 30.34 7.97 15.82
C ARG A 188 30.46 8.36 17.31
N ALA A 189 31.54 7.98 17.95
CA ALA A 189 31.85 8.50 19.27
C ALA A 189 31.77 10.03 19.21
N ARG A 190 30.92 10.64 20.03
CA ARG A 190 30.95 12.10 20.20
C ARG A 190 32.37 12.44 20.65
N ARG A 191 33.13 13.13 19.79
CA ARG A 191 34.32 13.81 20.26
C ARG A 191 33.85 14.76 21.34
N SER A 192 34.21 14.47 22.58
CA SER A 192 34.08 15.44 23.66
C SER A 192 34.94 16.63 23.26
N ALA A 193 34.29 17.77 23.01
CA ALA A 193 34.98 19.03 22.91
C ALA A 193 35.53 19.31 24.32
N ALA A 194 36.83 19.27 24.44
CA ALA A 194 37.56 19.77 25.61
C ALA A 194 37.58 21.28 25.54
#